data_7cb9df279778d9de2cdc88134675cb67
#
_entry.id   7cb9df279778d9de2cdc88134675cb67
#
_cell.length_a   1.000
_cell.length_b   1.000
_cell.length_c   1.000
_cell.angle_alpha   90.00
_cell.angle_beta   90.00
_cell.angle_gamma   90.00
#
_symmetry.space_group_name_H-M   'P 1'
#
loop_
_entity.id
_entity.type
_entity.pdbx_description
1 polymer ?
#
loop_
_entity_poly.entity_id
_entity_poly.type
_entity_poly.pdbx_seq_one_letter_code
_entity_poly.pdbx_strand_id
1 'polypeptide(L)'
;ESGEDVIALLARSFNKMADSLQTQIVRLANLSQVQQRFVSDVSHELRTPLTTIRLAGDVLFSQRETFSPENARTTELLLTQIERFEIMLTDLLEMSRYDAGAVALEVEEVNLVALVEDCLDHLGPLAEQKGSPLILEVRGGYGDSEVDQRRIRRVVLNFLGNAIDHGEGRPIVTFIDSNEESVAIAVRDWGLGMNVDEAKRVFDRFWRADPSRQRTTGGTGLGLAIAQEDAVAHGGRIDVWSELGKGTCFMMTVPRTPLGLWRESPLDMPPESESLAHMLESGATDSKEAR
;
A
#
# COMPACT_ATOMS: atom_id res chain seq x y z
N GLU A 1 37.65 35.58 -37.58
CA GLU A 1 37.28 36.46 -36.42
C GLU A 1 35.82 36.26 -35.99
N SER A 2 34.83 36.14 -36.92
CA SER A 2 33.42 36.02 -36.51
C SER A 2 33.04 34.67 -35.90
N GLY A 3 33.77 33.59 -36.16
CA GLY A 3 33.49 32.25 -35.62
C GLY A 3 33.94 32.05 -34.17
N GLU A 4 35.06 32.65 -33.77
CA GLU A 4 35.55 32.59 -32.40
C GLU A 4 34.66 33.38 -31.41
N ASP A 5 34.10 34.50 -31.86
CA ASP A 5 33.14 35.30 -31.05
C ASP A 5 31.82 34.53 -30.77
N VAL A 6 31.33 33.78 -31.75
CA VAL A 6 30.12 32.97 -31.63
C VAL A 6 30.35 31.81 -30.65
N ILE A 7 31.51 31.14 -30.75
CA ILE A 7 31.89 30.04 -29.83
C ILE A 7 32.02 30.56 -28.39
N ALA A 8 32.69 31.73 -28.23
CA ALA A 8 32.84 32.36 -26.91
C ALA A 8 31.49 32.80 -26.31
N LEU A 9 30.57 33.28 -27.11
CA LEU A 9 29.22 33.64 -26.67
C LEU A 9 28.41 32.40 -26.27
N LEU A 10 28.50 31.31 -27.06
CA LEU A 10 27.86 30.04 -26.77
C LEU A 10 28.37 29.44 -25.46
N ALA A 11 29.71 29.43 -25.27
CA ALA A 11 30.34 28.94 -24.04
C ALA A 11 29.90 29.74 -22.79
N ARG A 12 29.82 31.07 -22.90
CA ARG A 12 29.31 31.91 -21.78
C ARG A 12 27.86 31.64 -21.48
N SER A 13 27.00 31.47 -22.51
CA SER A 13 25.60 31.12 -22.33
C SER A 13 25.40 29.74 -21.67
N PHE A 14 26.20 28.76 -22.09
CA PHE A 14 26.23 27.44 -21.53
C PHE A 14 26.66 27.45 -20.06
N ASN A 15 27.77 28.15 -19.74
CA ASN A 15 28.26 28.29 -18.37
C ASN A 15 27.19 28.97 -17.47
N LYS A 16 26.54 30.04 -17.95
CA LYS A 16 25.46 30.71 -17.20
C LYS A 16 24.28 29.80 -16.98
N MET A 17 23.93 28.96 -17.95
CA MET A 17 22.89 27.95 -17.78
C MET A 17 23.29 26.88 -16.75
N ALA A 18 24.53 26.38 -16.80
CA ALA A 18 25.05 25.42 -15.85
C ALA A 18 25.07 25.98 -14.40
N ASP A 19 25.54 27.22 -14.22
CA ASP A 19 25.53 27.91 -12.92
C ASP A 19 24.10 28.10 -12.37
N SER A 20 23.16 28.46 -13.27
CA SER A 20 21.74 28.58 -12.92
C SER A 20 21.14 27.24 -12.49
N LEU A 21 21.41 26.16 -13.23
CA LEU A 21 20.97 24.82 -12.88
C LEU A 21 21.57 24.36 -11.55
N GLN A 22 22.87 24.59 -11.35
CA GLN A 22 23.54 24.26 -10.09
C GLN A 22 22.92 25.00 -8.90
N THR A 23 22.62 26.28 -9.06
CA THR A 23 21.92 27.07 -8.04
C THR A 23 20.54 26.55 -7.73
N GLN A 24 19.76 26.14 -8.76
CA GLN A 24 18.46 25.55 -8.57
C GLN A 24 18.53 24.19 -7.86
N ILE A 25 19.49 23.33 -8.21
CA ILE A 25 19.70 22.03 -7.56
C ILE A 25 20.02 22.23 -6.06
N VAL A 26 20.94 23.14 -5.72
CA VAL A 26 21.25 23.46 -4.31
C VAL A 26 20.02 24.00 -3.56
N ARG A 27 19.24 24.86 -4.21
CA ARG A 27 18.01 25.40 -3.62
C ARG A 27 16.97 24.33 -3.37
N LEU A 28 16.77 23.39 -4.31
CA LEU A 28 15.86 22.27 -4.14
C LEU A 28 16.32 21.31 -3.04
N ALA A 29 17.62 21.02 -2.97
CA ALA A 29 18.19 20.18 -1.92
C ALA A 29 17.98 20.80 -0.52
N ASN A 30 18.22 22.11 -0.38
CA ASN A 30 17.98 22.83 0.87
C ASN A 30 16.51 22.83 1.25
N LEU A 31 15.60 23.04 0.30
CA LEU A 31 14.15 23.01 0.54
C LEU A 31 13.71 21.61 1.00
N SER A 32 14.18 20.57 0.33
CA SER A 32 13.93 19.17 0.72
C SER A 32 14.42 18.90 2.15
N GLN A 33 15.63 19.35 2.51
CA GLN A 33 16.17 19.16 3.85
C GLN A 33 15.36 19.90 4.94
N VAL A 34 14.90 21.11 4.65
CA VAL A 34 14.02 21.86 5.57
C VAL A 34 12.69 21.15 5.75
N GLN A 35 12.09 20.66 4.66
CA GLN A 35 10.85 19.88 4.68
C GLN A 35 11.02 18.59 5.48
N GLN A 36 12.12 17.85 5.30
CA GLN A 36 12.41 16.63 6.07
C GLN A 36 12.48 16.90 7.59
N ARG A 37 13.21 17.95 7.99
CA ARG A 37 13.29 18.33 9.41
C ARG A 37 11.93 18.70 9.97
N PHE A 38 11.19 19.55 9.25
CA PHE A 38 9.84 19.93 9.66
C PHE A 38 8.92 18.73 9.88
N VAL A 39 8.92 17.76 8.93
CA VAL A 39 8.12 16.53 9.05
C VAL A 39 8.55 15.70 10.25
N SER A 40 9.87 15.57 10.48
CA SER A 40 10.39 14.83 11.63
C SER A 40 9.96 15.48 12.95
N ASP A 41 10.13 16.79 13.06
CA ASP A 41 9.81 17.54 14.28
C ASP A 41 8.30 17.50 14.57
N VAL A 42 7.46 17.74 13.57
CA VAL A 42 6.00 17.63 13.69
C VAL A 42 5.58 16.20 14.07
N SER A 43 6.25 15.17 13.53
CA SER A 43 5.99 13.77 13.88
C SER A 43 6.17 13.51 15.37
N HIS A 44 7.28 13.99 15.92
CA HIS A 44 7.60 13.83 17.34
C HIS A 44 6.66 14.63 18.24
N GLU A 45 6.40 15.88 17.88
CA GLU A 45 5.52 16.78 18.64
C GLU A 45 4.06 16.33 18.67
N LEU A 46 3.57 15.66 17.60
CA LEU A 46 2.20 15.13 17.55
C LEU A 46 2.07 13.74 18.19
N ARG A 47 3.12 12.91 18.14
CA ARG A 47 3.05 11.56 18.71
C ARG A 47 2.90 11.59 20.23
N THR A 48 3.61 12.49 20.92
CA THR A 48 3.60 12.59 22.39
C THR A 48 2.19 12.88 22.95
N PRO A 49 1.47 13.94 22.53
CA PRO A 49 0.12 14.19 23.02
C PRO A 49 -0.86 13.08 22.64
N LEU A 50 -0.69 12.50 21.45
CA LEU A 50 -1.56 11.41 20.99
C LEU A 50 -1.39 10.15 21.83
N THR A 51 -0.17 9.78 22.19
CA THR A 51 0.12 8.67 23.11
C THR A 51 -0.51 8.92 24.49
N THR A 52 -0.48 10.17 24.97
CA THR A 52 -1.11 10.53 26.25
C THR A 52 -2.64 10.39 26.18
N ILE A 53 -3.27 10.83 25.09
CA ILE A 53 -4.71 10.70 24.87
C ILE A 53 -5.10 9.22 24.78
N ARG A 54 -4.32 8.40 24.05
CA ARG A 54 -4.52 6.96 23.96
C ARG A 54 -4.46 6.30 25.34
N LEU A 55 -3.42 6.58 26.12
CA LEU A 55 -3.28 6.04 27.47
C LEU A 55 -4.47 6.39 28.37
N ALA A 56 -4.95 7.64 28.29
CA ALA A 56 -6.15 8.04 29.01
C ALA A 56 -7.40 7.28 28.54
N GLY A 57 -7.53 7.06 27.23
CA GLY A 57 -8.58 6.24 26.64
C GLY A 57 -8.53 4.76 27.10
N ASP A 58 -7.34 4.16 27.13
CA ASP A 58 -7.14 2.79 27.60
C ASP A 58 -7.50 2.64 29.08
N VAL A 59 -7.19 3.64 29.94
CA VAL A 59 -7.62 3.66 31.35
C VAL A 59 -9.16 3.71 31.46
N LEU A 60 -9.83 4.55 30.66
CA LEU A 60 -11.30 4.59 30.63
C LEU A 60 -11.89 3.24 30.16
N PHE A 61 -11.30 2.65 29.12
CA PHE A 61 -11.75 1.36 28.59
C PHE A 61 -11.57 0.21 29.59
N SER A 62 -10.51 0.22 30.39
CA SER A 62 -10.31 -0.79 31.43
C SER A 62 -11.40 -0.76 32.51
N GLN A 63 -12.08 0.38 32.68
CA GLN A 63 -13.17 0.59 33.63
C GLN A 63 -14.57 0.48 33.00
N ARG A 64 -14.68 0.12 31.71
CA ARG A 64 -15.93 0.14 30.92
C ARG A 64 -17.07 -0.66 31.53
N GLU A 65 -16.76 -1.72 32.28
CA GLU A 65 -17.78 -2.58 32.95
C GLU A 65 -18.49 -1.84 34.08
N THR A 66 -17.90 -0.77 34.62
CA THR A 66 -18.50 0.08 35.65
C THR A 66 -19.34 1.21 35.07
N PHE A 67 -19.29 1.42 33.76
CA PHE A 67 -19.98 2.50 33.05
C PHE A 67 -21.41 2.15 32.70
N SER A 68 -22.25 3.16 32.48
CA SER A 68 -23.52 2.95 31.79
C SER A 68 -23.25 2.43 30.36
N PRO A 69 -24.17 1.66 29.75
CA PRO A 69 -24.00 1.15 28.40
C PRO A 69 -23.69 2.25 27.36
N GLU A 70 -24.23 3.45 27.54
CA GLU A 70 -23.97 4.61 26.69
C GLU A 70 -22.54 5.11 26.83
N ASN A 71 -22.03 5.23 28.07
CA ASN A 71 -20.66 5.67 28.34
C ASN A 71 -19.62 4.64 27.88
N ALA A 72 -19.89 3.34 28.08
CA ALA A 72 -19.05 2.26 27.58
C ALA A 72 -18.90 2.32 26.05
N ARG A 73 -20.02 2.46 25.33
CA ARG A 73 -20.02 2.61 23.87
C ARG A 73 -19.29 3.90 23.42
N THR A 74 -19.46 4.99 24.14
CA THR A 74 -18.76 6.27 23.85
C THR A 74 -17.25 6.11 24.00
N THR A 75 -16.79 5.37 25.02
CA THR A 75 -15.36 5.08 25.24
C THR A 75 -14.78 4.21 24.11
N GLU A 76 -15.51 3.20 23.66
CA GLU A 76 -15.10 2.38 22.51
C GLU A 76 -14.97 3.20 21.23
N LEU A 77 -15.95 4.08 20.97
CA LEU A 77 -15.89 4.97 19.81
C LEU A 77 -14.72 5.96 19.90
N LEU A 78 -14.45 6.48 21.09
CA LEU A 78 -13.30 7.39 21.31
C LEU A 78 -11.98 6.68 20.97
N LEU A 79 -11.75 5.48 21.50
CA LEU A 79 -10.53 4.70 21.19
C LEU A 79 -10.40 4.40 19.71
N THR A 80 -11.49 3.99 19.06
CA THR A 80 -11.50 3.76 17.62
C THR A 80 -11.11 5.03 16.83
N GLN A 81 -11.55 6.22 17.26
CA GLN A 81 -11.17 7.47 16.59
C GLN A 81 -9.71 7.86 16.86
N ILE A 82 -9.19 7.60 18.07
CA ILE A 82 -7.77 7.83 18.40
C ILE A 82 -6.90 6.93 17.51
N GLU A 83 -7.21 5.66 17.40
CA GLU A 83 -6.49 4.71 16.56
C GLU A 83 -6.48 5.12 15.08
N ARG A 84 -7.64 5.53 14.56
CA ARG A 84 -7.73 6.06 13.19
C ARG A 84 -6.89 7.31 12.99
N PHE A 85 -6.82 8.19 13.98
CA PHE A 85 -6.01 9.39 13.92
C PHE A 85 -4.50 9.06 13.95
N GLU A 86 -4.08 8.07 14.76
CA GLU A 86 -2.70 7.57 14.78
C GLU A 86 -2.27 7.02 13.42
N ILE A 87 -3.12 6.21 12.80
CA ILE A 87 -2.86 5.65 11.45
C ILE A 87 -2.75 6.80 10.44
N MET A 88 -3.72 7.72 10.43
CA MET A 88 -3.73 8.84 9.49
C MET A 88 -2.51 9.74 9.64
N LEU A 89 -2.09 10.03 10.88
CA LEU A 89 -0.89 10.81 11.16
C LEU A 89 0.35 10.09 10.64
N THR A 90 0.49 8.80 10.92
CA THR A 90 1.60 7.98 10.46
C THR A 90 1.69 7.97 8.93
N ASP A 91 0.56 7.75 8.25
CA ASP A 91 0.47 7.75 6.79
C ASP A 91 0.85 9.11 6.19
N LEU A 92 0.36 10.22 6.78
CA LEU A 92 0.68 11.58 6.32
C LEU A 92 2.17 11.88 6.44
N LEU A 93 2.77 11.48 7.55
CA LEU A 93 4.20 11.69 7.81
C LEU A 93 5.08 10.85 6.88
N GLU A 94 4.66 9.61 6.60
CA GLU A 94 5.32 8.74 5.63
C GLU A 94 5.25 9.34 4.23
N MET A 95 4.08 9.79 3.79
CA MET A 95 3.90 10.44 2.49
C MET A 95 4.77 11.69 2.35
N SER A 96 4.86 12.49 3.42
CA SER A 96 5.73 13.68 3.41
C SER A 96 7.22 13.33 3.32
N ARG A 97 7.66 12.17 3.84
CA ARG A 97 9.02 11.66 3.64
C ARG A 97 9.29 11.28 2.19
N TYR A 98 8.31 10.68 1.49
CA TYR A 98 8.40 10.40 0.06
C TYR A 98 8.54 11.69 -0.75
N ASP A 99 7.69 12.69 -0.49
CA ASP A 99 7.75 13.99 -1.16
C ASP A 99 9.10 14.70 -0.98
N ALA A 100 9.74 14.48 0.16
CA ALA A 100 11.07 15.02 0.45
C ALA A 100 12.23 14.21 -0.15
N GLY A 101 11.96 13.08 -0.81
CA GLY A 101 12.98 12.18 -1.34
C GLY A 101 13.86 11.53 -0.25
N ALA A 102 13.37 11.47 0.98
CA ALA A 102 14.13 11.03 2.17
C ALA A 102 13.99 9.52 2.44
N VAL A 103 13.60 8.76 1.46
CA VAL A 103 13.31 7.33 1.63
C VAL A 103 14.54 6.51 1.29
N ALA A 104 15.21 5.97 2.32
CA ALA A 104 16.18 4.89 2.16
C ALA A 104 15.47 3.55 2.39
N LEU A 105 15.72 2.57 1.53
CA LEU A 105 15.27 1.20 1.73
C LEU A 105 16.22 0.49 2.70
N GLU A 106 15.66 -0.25 3.66
CA GLU A 106 16.40 -1.20 4.49
C GLU A 106 16.27 -2.58 3.83
N VAL A 107 17.11 -2.82 2.83
CA VAL A 107 17.04 -4.01 1.99
C VAL A 107 17.67 -5.20 2.72
N GLU A 108 16.97 -6.33 2.72
CA GLU A 108 17.41 -7.61 3.22
C GLU A 108 16.91 -8.74 2.32
N GLU A 109 17.49 -9.94 2.44
CA GLU A 109 17.04 -11.12 1.72
C GLU A 109 15.77 -11.66 2.39
N VAL A 110 14.65 -11.64 1.68
CA VAL A 110 13.31 -11.95 2.22
C VAL A 110 12.63 -13.05 1.42
N ASN A 111 12.13 -14.06 2.12
CA ASN A 111 11.20 -15.02 1.54
C ASN A 111 9.80 -14.40 1.43
N LEU A 112 9.42 -14.03 0.21
CA LEU A 112 8.16 -13.33 -0.03
C LEU A 112 6.92 -14.22 0.16
N VAL A 113 7.05 -15.54 -0.01
CA VAL A 113 5.94 -16.46 0.28
C VAL A 113 5.63 -16.45 1.76
N ALA A 114 6.64 -16.64 2.61
CA ALA A 114 6.47 -16.60 4.06
C ALA A 114 5.94 -15.24 4.55
N LEU A 115 6.40 -14.14 3.95
CA LEU A 115 5.90 -12.79 4.28
C LEU A 115 4.41 -12.65 3.96
N VAL A 116 3.97 -13.18 2.82
CA VAL A 116 2.55 -13.13 2.42
C VAL A 116 1.70 -14.05 3.30
N GLU A 117 2.18 -15.25 3.62
CA GLU A 117 1.52 -16.15 4.59
C GLU A 117 1.29 -15.46 5.93
N ASP A 118 2.31 -14.81 6.49
CA ASP A 118 2.18 -14.00 7.71
C ASP A 118 1.13 -12.87 7.59
N CYS A 119 1.02 -12.23 6.42
CA CYS A 119 0.00 -11.21 6.18
C CYS A 119 -1.42 -11.80 6.14
N LEU A 120 -1.59 -12.97 5.51
CA LEU A 120 -2.85 -13.68 5.44
C LEU A 120 -3.29 -14.13 6.84
N ASP A 121 -2.38 -14.70 7.63
CA ASP A 121 -2.64 -15.11 9.02
C ASP A 121 -3.05 -13.90 9.88
N HIS A 122 -2.36 -12.77 9.71
CA HIS A 122 -2.67 -11.53 10.43
C HIS A 122 -4.09 -11.02 10.16
N LEU A 123 -4.55 -11.06 8.92
CA LEU A 123 -5.87 -10.59 8.51
C LEU A 123 -6.96 -11.68 8.51
N GLY A 124 -6.59 -12.94 8.74
CA GLY A 124 -7.50 -14.08 8.79
C GLY A 124 -8.73 -13.87 9.67
N PRO A 125 -8.58 -13.46 10.94
CA PRO A 125 -9.73 -13.20 11.81
C PRO A 125 -10.69 -12.14 11.29
N LEU A 126 -10.18 -11.08 10.65
CA LEU A 126 -11.00 -10.03 10.04
C LEU A 126 -11.73 -10.55 8.79
N ALA A 127 -11.03 -11.31 7.96
CA ALA A 127 -11.59 -11.91 6.76
C ALA A 127 -12.71 -12.91 7.10
N GLU A 128 -12.51 -13.76 8.13
CA GLU A 128 -13.54 -14.67 8.65
C GLU A 128 -14.78 -13.92 9.14
N GLN A 129 -14.58 -12.85 9.89
CA GLN A 129 -15.69 -11.99 10.37
C GLN A 129 -16.50 -11.42 9.20
N LYS A 130 -15.84 -11.14 8.06
CA LYS A 130 -16.47 -10.64 6.84
C LYS A 130 -16.99 -11.74 5.92
N GLY A 131 -16.70 -13.01 6.22
CA GLY A 131 -17.07 -14.16 5.39
C GLY A 131 -16.26 -14.29 4.11
N SER A 132 -15.08 -13.72 4.04
CA SER A 132 -14.18 -13.72 2.87
C SER A 132 -13.04 -14.72 3.06
N PRO A 133 -13.09 -15.94 2.51
CA PRO A 133 -11.99 -16.88 2.58
C PRO A 133 -10.73 -16.29 1.91
N LEU A 134 -9.57 -16.42 2.58
CA LEU A 134 -8.27 -16.05 2.04
C LEU A 134 -7.60 -17.28 1.44
N ILE A 135 -7.15 -17.17 0.18
CA ILE A 135 -6.50 -18.25 -0.56
C ILE A 135 -5.14 -17.75 -1.06
N LEU A 136 -4.10 -18.58 -0.93
CA LEU A 136 -2.78 -18.33 -1.49
C LEU A 136 -2.52 -19.26 -2.67
N GLU A 137 -2.17 -18.70 -3.82
CA GLU A 137 -1.69 -19.42 -5.00
C GLU A 137 -0.25 -19.00 -5.32
N VAL A 138 0.65 -19.95 -5.24
CA VAL A 138 2.08 -19.74 -5.48
C VAL A 138 2.45 -20.45 -6.78
N ARG A 139 2.96 -19.72 -7.79
CA ARG A 139 3.09 -20.22 -9.16
C ARG A 139 4.52 -20.36 -9.64
N GLY A 140 5.46 -19.60 -9.24
CA GLY A 140 6.78 -19.56 -9.84
C GLY A 140 7.94 -20.02 -8.97
N GLY A 141 9.13 -19.97 -9.53
CA GLY A 141 10.38 -20.37 -8.89
C GLY A 141 10.78 -19.40 -7.77
N TYR A 142 10.96 -19.93 -6.62
CA TYR A 142 10.99 -19.24 -5.35
C TYR A 142 12.41 -19.08 -4.88
N GLY A 143 12.92 -17.90 -5.02
CA GLY A 143 14.13 -17.50 -4.30
C GLY A 143 13.78 -16.34 -3.38
N ASP A 144 14.61 -16.14 -2.39
CA ASP A 144 14.57 -14.94 -1.61
C ASP A 144 14.83 -13.73 -2.54
N SER A 145 14.22 -12.60 -2.21
CA SER A 145 14.39 -11.35 -2.96
C SER A 145 14.94 -10.28 -2.04
N GLU A 146 15.82 -9.45 -2.56
CA GLU A 146 16.42 -8.35 -1.81
C GLU A 146 15.48 -7.15 -1.78
N VAL A 147 14.71 -7.01 -0.71
CA VAL A 147 13.66 -5.99 -0.55
C VAL A 147 13.60 -5.45 0.88
N ASP A 148 12.92 -4.33 1.08
CA ASP A 148 12.57 -3.85 2.42
C ASP A 148 11.30 -4.57 2.88
N GLN A 149 11.47 -5.55 3.78
CA GLN A 149 10.39 -6.41 4.28
C GLN A 149 9.20 -5.63 4.84
N ARG A 150 9.45 -4.55 5.58
CA ARG A 150 8.38 -3.76 6.22
C ARG A 150 7.52 -3.06 5.18
N ARG A 151 8.13 -2.57 4.09
CA ARG A 151 7.42 -1.87 3.02
C ARG A 151 6.62 -2.83 2.17
N ILE A 152 7.20 -3.97 1.79
CA ILE A 152 6.48 -5.01 1.05
C ILE A 152 5.29 -5.53 1.88
N ARG A 153 5.49 -5.82 3.17
CA ARG A 153 4.40 -6.21 4.10
C ARG A 153 3.28 -5.17 4.11
N ARG A 154 3.60 -3.88 4.16
CA ARG A 154 2.62 -2.78 4.14
C ARG A 154 1.81 -2.77 2.85
N VAL A 155 2.44 -2.97 1.69
CA VAL A 155 1.75 -3.06 0.40
C VAL A 155 0.76 -4.22 0.39
N VAL A 156 1.20 -5.41 0.80
CA VAL A 156 0.35 -6.61 0.85
C VAL A 156 -0.83 -6.41 1.80
N LEU A 157 -0.61 -5.88 3.01
CA LEU A 157 -1.68 -5.59 3.97
C LEU A 157 -2.67 -4.55 3.44
N ASN A 158 -2.21 -3.53 2.69
CA ASN A 158 -3.10 -2.57 2.05
C ASN A 158 -3.98 -3.22 0.96
N PHE A 159 -3.42 -4.12 0.16
CA PHE A 159 -4.19 -4.83 -0.86
C PHE A 159 -5.23 -5.76 -0.23
N LEU A 160 -4.81 -6.57 0.75
CA LEU A 160 -5.70 -7.48 1.47
C LEU A 160 -6.80 -6.73 2.22
N GLY A 161 -6.46 -5.66 2.93
CA GLY A 161 -7.43 -4.82 3.64
C GLY A 161 -8.49 -4.24 2.70
N ASN A 162 -8.08 -3.74 1.52
CA ASN A 162 -9.01 -3.27 0.50
C ASN A 162 -9.89 -4.41 -0.05
N ALA A 163 -9.31 -5.59 -0.32
CA ALA A 163 -10.06 -6.75 -0.79
C ALA A 163 -11.10 -7.22 0.23
N ILE A 164 -10.76 -7.24 1.54
CA ILE A 164 -11.69 -7.60 2.62
C ILE A 164 -12.82 -6.56 2.76
N ASP A 165 -12.51 -5.27 2.65
CA ASP A 165 -13.51 -4.21 2.80
C ASP A 165 -14.49 -4.11 1.61
N HIS A 166 -14.05 -4.51 0.40
CA HIS A 166 -14.82 -4.37 -0.84
C HIS A 166 -15.21 -5.70 -1.50
N GLY A 167 -14.73 -6.84 -0.96
CA GLY A 167 -14.94 -8.19 -1.51
C GLY A 167 -16.34 -8.78 -1.27
N GLU A 168 -17.19 -8.14 -0.46
CA GLU A 168 -18.58 -8.57 -0.21
C GLU A 168 -18.73 -10.01 0.32
N GLY A 169 -17.79 -10.48 1.14
CA GLY A 169 -17.80 -11.85 1.68
C GLY A 169 -17.40 -12.92 0.66
N ARG A 170 -16.92 -12.54 -0.52
CA ARG A 170 -16.45 -13.49 -1.54
C ARG A 170 -14.98 -13.86 -1.30
N PRO A 171 -14.50 -14.97 -1.88
CA PRO A 171 -13.10 -15.37 -1.77
C PRO A 171 -12.14 -14.28 -2.23
N ILE A 172 -10.99 -14.20 -1.56
CA ILE A 172 -9.88 -13.32 -1.91
C ILE A 172 -8.68 -14.22 -2.19
N VAL A 173 -8.11 -14.09 -3.40
CA VAL A 173 -6.94 -14.89 -3.80
C VAL A 173 -5.72 -14.00 -3.90
N THR A 174 -4.67 -14.40 -3.19
CA THR A 174 -3.35 -13.80 -3.32
C THR A 174 -2.48 -14.68 -4.18
N PHE A 175 -1.90 -14.11 -5.23
CA PHE A 175 -1.00 -14.80 -6.15
C PHE A 175 0.42 -14.33 -5.92
N ILE A 176 1.37 -15.27 -5.99
CA ILE A 176 2.79 -14.97 -6.03
C ILE A 176 3.40 -15.72 -7.20
N ASP A 177 4.14 -15.02 -8.03
CA ASP A 177 4.95 -15.60 -9.10
C ASP A 177 6.27 -14.84 -9.25
N SER A 178 7.29 -15.51 -9.78
CA SER A 178 8.60 -14.91 -10.02
C SER A 178 9.28 -15.48 -11.26
N ASN A 179 10.04 -14.64 -11.93
CA ASN A 179 10.98 -15.01 -12.97
C ASN A 179 12.42 -14.65 -12.54
N GLU A 180 13.37 -14.69 -13.47
CA GLU A 180 14.78 -14.37 -13.19
C GLU A 180 14.99 -12.91 -12.78
N GLU A 181 14.16 -11.97 -13.27
CA GLU A 181 14.33 -10.52 -13.12
C GLU A 181 13.44 -9.92 -12.02
N SER A 182 12.22 -10.44 -11.85
CA SER A 182 11.18 -9.83 -11.02
C SER A 182 10.35 -10.84 -10.25
N VAL A 183 9.65 -10.33 -9.23
CA VAL A 183 8.60 -11.03 -8.51
C VAL A 183 7.34 -10.18 -8.53
N ALA A 184 6.19 -10.83 -8.66
CA ALA A 184 4.88 -10.21 -8.59
C ALA A 184 4.02 -10.80 -7.47
N ILE A 185 3.33 -9.92 -6.75
CA ILE A 185 2.32 -10.27 -5.75
C ILE A 185 1.04 -9.58 -6.15
N ALA A 186 -0.01 -10.37 -6.42
CA ALA A 186 -1.32 -9.85 -6.77
C ALA A 186 -2.37 -10.30 -5.76
N VAL A 187 -3.29 -9.40 -5.40
CA VAL A 187 -4.45 -9.70 -4.56
C VAL A 187 -5.70 -9.41 -5.39
N ARG A 188 -6.52 -10.42 -5.58
CA ARG A 188 -7.76 -10.36 -6.34
C ARG A 188 -8.97 -10.65 -5.47
N ASP A 189 -9.95 -9.76 -5.49
CA ASP A 189 -11.29 -9.96 -4.97
C ASP A 189 -12.32 -10.08 -6.12
N TRP A 190 -13.48 -10.62 -5.82
CA TRP A 190 -14.64 -10.71 -6.72
C TRP A 190 -15.80 -9.85 -6.23
N GLY A 191 -15.49 -8.76 -5.50
CA GLY A 191 -16.46 -7.87 -4.89
C GLY A 191 -17.10 -6.88 -5.85
N LEU A 192 -17.30 -5.65 -5.36
CA LEU A 192 -18.01 -4.58 -6.07
C LEU A 192 -17.32 -4.16 -7.38
N GLY A 193 -16.00 -4.18 -7.40
CA GLY A 193 -15.24 -3.58 -8.48
C GLY A 193 -15.41 -2.05 -8.57
N MET A 194 -14.75 -1.48 -9.56
CA MET A 194 -14.73 -0.05 -9.84
C MET A 194 -14.94 0.22 -11.32
N ASN A 195 -15.45 1.41 -11.66
CA ASN A 195 -15.44 1.87 -13.04
C ASN A 195 -14.03 2.37 -13.44
N VAL A 196 -13.83 2.59 -14.74
CA VAL A 196 -12.51 2.98 -15.30
C VAL A 196 -11.99 4.30 -14.73
N ASP A 197 -12.86 5.26 -14.44
CA ASP A 197 -12.44 6.56 -13.93
C ASP A 197 -12.09 6.49 -12.43
N GLU A 198 -12.76 5.64 -11.67
CA GLU A 198 -12.40 5.33 -10.29
C GLU A 198 -11.06 4.59 -10.22
N ALA A 199 -10.86 3.55 -11.06
CA ALA A 199 -9.63 2.78 -11.11
C ALA A 199 -8.39 3.63 -11.44
N LYS A 200 -8.52 4.68 -12.26
CA LYS A 200 -7.43 5.62 -12.54
C LYS A 200 -7.04 6.48 -11.33
N ARG A 201 -7.96 6.66 -10.38
CA ARG A 201 -7.79 7.56 -9.24
C ARG A 201 -7.52 6.87 -7.92
N VAL A 202 -7.49 5.53 -7.88
CA VAL A 202 -7.33 4.77 -6.62
C VAL A 202 -6.02 5.07 -5.90
N PHE A 203 -5.00 5.56 -6.62
CA PHE A 203 -3.71 5.96 -6.07
C PHE A 203 -3.63 7.45 -5.72
N ASP A 204 -4.70 8.25 -6.04
CA ASP A 204 -4.75 9.64 -5.63
C ASP A 204 -4.83 9.73 -4.10
N ARG A 205 -4.09 10.66 -3.52
CA ARG A 205 -4.07 10.90 -2.07
C ARG A 205 -5.45 11.30 -1.57
N PHE A 206 -5.89 10.69 -0.47
CA PHE A 206 -7.20 10.92 0.17
C PHE A 206 -8.41 10.55 -0.71
N TRP A 207 -8.19 9.94 -1.88
CA TRP A 207 -9.28 9.55 -2.74
C TRP A 207 -10.08 8.37 -2.18
N ARG A 208 -11.38 8.41 -2.37
CA ARG A 208 -12.33 7.37 -1.94
C ARG A 208 -13.50 7.34 -2.91
N ALA A 209 -13.90 6.16 -3.37
CA ALA A 209 -15.05 5.97 -4.25
C ALA A 209 -16.38 6.36 -3.57
N ASP A 210 -16.56 6.03 -2.30
CA ASP A 210 -17.72 6.41 -1.49
C ASP A 210 -17.28 6.88 -0.09
N PRO A 211 -17.33 8.20 0.19
CA PRO A 211 -16.98 8.75 1.50
C PRO A 211 -17.94 8.34 2.62
N SER A 212 -19.17 7.90 2.31
CA SER A 212 -20.22 7.58 3.28
C SER A 212 -20.11 6.16 3.85
N ARG A 213 -19.43 5.25 3.18
CA ARG A 213 -19.24 3.87 3.66
C ARG A 213 -18.25 3.81 4.81
N GLN A 214 -18.71 3.31 5.96
CA GLN A 214 -17.85 2.99 7.09
C GLN A 214 -17.03 1.74 6.76
N ARG A 215 -15.70 1.87 6.73
CA ARG A 215 -14.76 0.74 6.62
C ARG A 215 -14.45 0.17 8.00
N THR A 216 -14.33 -1.13 8.09
CA THR A 216 -13.88 -1.83 9.30
C THR A 216 -12.38 -1.60 9.54
N THR A 217 -11.60 -1.47 8.47
CA THR A 217 -10.14 -1.25 8.50
C THR A 217 -9.71 0.23 8.60
N GLY A 218 -10.67 1.17 8.76
CA GLY A 218 -10.34 2.57 9.07
C GLY A 218 -9.59 3.36 7.98
N GLY A 219 -9.69 2.99 6.70
CA GLY A 219 -8.87 3.51 5.59
C GLY A 219 -8.79 5.03 5.51
N THR A 220 -7.57 5.57 5.56
CA THR A 220 -7.22 6.99 5.48
C THR A 220 -7.35 7.57 4.07
N GLY A 221 -7.41 6.72 3.04
CA GLY A 221 -7.27 7.09 1.63
C GLY A 221 -5.82 7.37 1.21
N LEU A 222 -4.86 7.04 2.07
CA LEU A 222 -3.42 7.17 1.79
C LEU A 222 -2.75 5.83 1.53
N GLY A 223 -3.33 4.71 1.97
CA GLY A 223 -2.69 3.39 1.94
C GLY A 223 -2.24 2.96 0.55
N LEU A 224 -3.08 3.11 -0.50
CA LEU A 224 -2.70 2.76 -1.87
C LEU A 224 -1.68 3.75 -2.46
N ALA A 225 -1.76 5.04 -2.13
CA ALA A 225 -0.76 6.02 -2.54
C ALA A 225 0.62 5.69 -1.93
N ILE A 226 0.66 5.33 -0.64
CA ILE A 226 1.89 4.90 0.04
C ILE A 226 2.41 3.58 -0.56
N ALA A 227 1.52 2.63 -0.85
CA ALA A 227 1.90 1.37 -1.50
C ALA A 227 2.55 1.62 -2.87
N GLN A 228 2.03 2.57 -3.65
CA GLN A 228 2.62 2.96 -4.93
C GLN A 228 4.03 3.52 -4.77
N GLU A 229 4.23 4.42 -3.80
CA GLU A 229 5.56 4.97 -3.49
C GLU A 229 6.53 3.88 -3.01
N ASP A 230 6.05 2.91 -2.20
CA ASP A 230 6.85 1.77 -1.76
C ASP A 230 7.32 0.91 -2.94
N ALA A 231 6.43 0.62 -3.90
CA ALA A 231 6.79 -0.13 -5.09
C ALA A 231 7.80 0.64 -5.97
N VAL A 232 7.57 1.94 -6.18
CA VAL A 232 8.49 2.82 -6.93
C VAL A 232 9.87 2.91 -6.27
N ALA A 233 9.92 3.02 -4.93
CA ALA A 233 11.19 3.02 -4.20
C ALA A 233 12.00 1.73 -4.41
N HIS A 234 11.33 0.58 -4.60
CA HIS A 234 11.97 -0.70 -4.96
C HIS A 234 12.31 -0.82 -6.46
N GLY A 235 12.05 0.20 -7.28
CA GLY A 235 12.23 0.12 -8.74
C GLY A 235 11.12 -0.68 -9.44
N GLY A 236 10.02 -0.91 -8.76
CA GLY A 236 8.85 -1.63 -9.24
C GLY A 236 7.67 -0.73 -9.60
N ARG A 237 6.50 -1.35 -9.73
CA ARG A 237 5.22 -0.65 -9.97
C ARG A 237 4.06 -1.40 -9.36
N ILE A 238 2.91 -0.70 -9.24
CA ILE A 238 1.62 -1.31 -8.95
C ILE A 238 0.70 -1.12 -10.15
N ASP A 239 0.08 -2.20 -10.57
CA ASP A 239 -0.96 -2.24 -11.58
C ASP A 239 -2.32 -2.51 -10.93
N VAL A 240 -3.40 -2.00 -11.51
CA VAL A 240 -4.78 -2.24 -11.06
C VAL A 240 -5.65 -2.67 -12.23
N TRP A 241 -6.40 -3.73 -12.02
CA TRP A 241 -7.52 -4.13 -12.87
C TRP A 241 -8.80 -4.10 -12.03
N SER A 242 -9.86 -3.54 -12.58
CA SER A 242 -11.16 -3.56 -11.92
C SER A 242 -12.30 -3.43 -12.94
N GLU A 243 -13.40 -4.12 -12.67
CA GLU A 243 -14.63 -4.03 -13.44
C GLU A 243 -15.82 -4.14 -12.49
N LEU A 244 -16.81 -3.27 -12.64
CA LEU A 244 -18.00 -3.22 -11.80
C LEU A 244 -18.69 -4.58 -11.77
N GLY A 245 -18.92 -5.12 -10.55
CA GLY A 245 -19.55 -6.41 -10.31
C GLY A 245 -18.65 -7.63 -10.55
N LYS A 246 -17.41 -7.42 -11.04
CA LYS A 246 -16.44 -8.51 -11.24
C LYS A 246 -15.26 -8.46 -10.26
N GLY A 247 -15.17 -7.41 -9.44
CA GLY A 247 -14.16 -7.24 -8.42
C GLY A 247 -12.95 -6.43 -8.87
N THR A 248 -11.88 -6.50 -8.07
CA THR A 248 -10.64 -5.74 -8.27
C THR A 248 -9.43 -6.66 -8.12
N CYS A 249 -8.37 -6.35 -8.84
CA CYS A 249 -7.06 -6.94 -8.66
C CYS A 249 -6.02 -5.82 -8.54
N PHE A 250 -5.26 -5.81 -7.47
CA PHE A 250 -4.04 -5.01 -7.32
C PHE A 250 -2.84 -5.92 -7.44
N MET A 251 -1.85 -5.52 -8.23
CA MET A 251 -0.64 -6.30 -8.45
C MET A 251 0.59 -5.40 -8.29
N MET A 252 1.47 -5.77 -7.40
CA MET A 252 2.81 -5.17 -7.26
C MET A 252 3.81 -6.06 -7.99
N THR A 253 4.65 -5.45 -8.84
CA THR A 253 5.83 -6.11 -9.43
C THR A 253 7.07 -5.33 -9.03
N VAL A 254 8.06 -6.03 -8.48
CA VAL A 254 9.34 -5.46 -8.05
C VAL A 254 10.49 -6.28 -8.61
N PRO A 255 11.68 -5.68 -8.89
CA PRO A 255 12.88 -6.42 -9.23
C PRO A 255 13.31 -7.31 -8.06
N ARG A 256 13.94 -8.45 -8.33
CA ARG A 256 14.44 -9.37 -7.31
C ARG A 256 15.68 -8.86 -6.57
N THR A 257 16.41 -7.93 -7.18
CA THR A 257 17.59 -7.29 -6.61
C THR A 257 17.46 -5.77 -6.69
N PRO A 258 18.02 -5.01 -5.73
CA PRO A 258 17.98 -3.56 -5.76
C PRO A 258 18.53 -3.02 -7.07
N LEU A 259 17.83 -2.06 -7.68
CA LEU A 259 18.17 -1.46 -8.97
C LEU A 259 18.22 -2.46 -10.15
N GLY A 260 17.73 -3.69 -9.95
CA GLY A 260 17.57 -4.65 -11.03
C GLY A 260 16.67 -4.11 -12.13
N LEU A 261 17.03 -4.36 -13.38
CA LEU A 261 16.16 -4.06 -14.51
C LEU A 261 15.24 -5.25 -14.71
N TRP A 262 13.97 -4.99 -14.88
CA TRP A 262 12.97 -5.99 -15.24
C TRP A 262 12.11 -5.48 -16.40
N ARG A 263 11.58 -6.37 -17.21
CA ARG A 263 10.83 -6.03 -18.43
C ARG A 263 9.36 -6.31 -18.29
N GLU A 264 9.05 -7.50 -17.81
CA GLU A 264 7.68 -8.01 -17.75
C GLU A 264 7.36 -8.57 -16.36
N SER A 265 6.11 -8.44 -15.94
CA SER A 265 5.62 -9.09 -14.74
C SER A 265 5.52 -10.59 -14.98
N PRO A 266 5.86 -11.45 -14.01
CA PRO A 266 5.66 -12.89 -14.12
C PRO A 266 4.18 -13.30 -14.05
N LEU A 267 3.28 -12.40 -13.65
CA LEU A 267 1.84 -12.63 -13.58
C LEU A 267 1.09 -11.82 -14.65
N ASP A 268 0.07 -12.43 -15.24
CA ASP A 268 -0.94 -11.75 -16.05
C ASP A 268 -1.86 -10.89 -15.19
N MET A 269 -2.55 -9.91 -15.80
CA MET A 269 -3.42 -8.98 -15.08
C MET A 269 -4.84 -8.95 -15.69
N PRO A 270 -5.87 -9.41 -14.99
CA PRO A 270 -5.86 -10.10 -13.70
C PRO A 270 -5.46 -11.58 -13.84
N PRO A 271 -4.81 -12.17 -12.82
CA PRO A 271 -4.51 -13.61 -12.87
C PRO A 271 -5.79 -14.45 -12.75
N GLU A 272 -5.83 -15.59 -13.43
CA GLU A 272 -6.89 -16.58 -13.26
C GLU A 272 -6.59 -17.49 -12.07
N SER A 273 -7.60 -17.84 -11.27
CA SER A 273 -7.45 -18.72 -10.11
C SER A 273 -7.90 -20.14 -10.45
N GLU A 274 -6.98 -21.09 -10.38
CA GLU A 274 -7.28 -22.52 -10.52
C GLU A 274 -7.99 -23.07 -9.27
N SER A 275 -7.56 -22.63 -8.08
CA SER A 275 -8.15 -23.03 -6.80
C SER A 275 -9.60 -22.61 -6.68
N LEU A 276 -9.94 -21.40 -7.12
CA LEU A 276 -11.31 -20.92 -7.10
C LEU A 276 -12.20 -21.66 -8.11
N ALA A 277 -11.69 -21.98 -9.29
CA ALA A 277 -12.42 -22.78 -10.27
C ALA A 277 -12.79 -24.15 -9.69
N HIS A 278 -11.86 -24.81 -9.02
CA HIS A 278 -12.08 -26.09 -8.34
C HIS A 278 -13.09 -25.99 -7.18
N MET A 279 -13.06 -24.94 -6.38
CA MET A 279 -14.02 -24.71 -5.30
C MET A 279 -15.45 -24.48 -5.83
N LEU A 280 -15.59 -23.77 -6.93
CA LEU A 280 -16.90 -23.53 -7.56
C LEU A 280 -17.47 -24.81 -8.19
N GLU A 281 -16.62 -25.66 -8.77
CA GLU A 281 -17.02 -26.95 -9.34
C GLU A 281 -17.42 -27.96 -8.25
N SER A 282 -16.68 -28.03 -7.13
CA SER A 282 -16.99 -28.93 -6.00
C SER A 282 -18.26 -28.52 -5.24
N GLY A 283 -18.47 -27.20 -5.00
CA GLY A 283 -19.69 -26.69 -4.39
C GLY A 283 -20.96 -26.86 -5.26
N ALA A 284 -20.80 -26.94 -6.58
CA ALA A 284 -21.90 -27.21 -7.51
C ALA A 284 -22.28 -28.71 -7.54
N THR A 285 -21.38 -29.62 -7.16
CA THR A 285 -21.64 -31.08 -7.07
C THR A 285 -22.41 -31.42 -5.79
N ASP A 286 -22.05 -30.83 -4.64
CA ASP A 286 -22.76 -31.05 -3.37
C ASP A 286 -24.22 -30.55 -3.39
N SER A 287 -24.50 -29.50 -4.14
CA SER A 287 -25.88 -28.98 -4.29
C SER A 287 -26.77 -29.82 -5.25
N LYS A 288 -26.18 -30.73 -6.03
CA LYS A 288 -26.92 -31.66 -6.91
C LYS A 288 -27.21 -33.02 -6.27
N GLU A 289 -26.43 -33.41 -5.26
CA GLU A 289 -26.68 -34.65 -4.49
C GLU A 289 -27.67 -34.46 -3.33
N ALA A 290 -27.98 -33.20 -2.97
CA ALA A 290 -28.95 -32.86 -1.92
C ALA A 290 -30.38 -32.58 -2.43
N ARG A 291 -30.68 -32.90 -3.69
CA ARG A 291 -32.03 -32.87 -4.29
C ARG A 291 -32.37 -34.29 -4.80
#